data_7a49c9b0e9d43bf586c00d057a5b2322
#
_entry.id   7a49c9b0e9d43bf586c00d057a5b2322
#
_cell.length_a   1.000
_cell.length_b   1.000
_cell.length_c   1.000
_cell.angle_alpha   90.00
_cell.angle_beta   90.00
_cell.angle_gamma   90.00
#
_symmetry.space_group_name_H-M   'P 1'
#
loop_
_entity.id
_entity.type
_entity.pdbx_description
1 polymer ?
#
loop_
_entity_poly.entity_id
_entity_poly.type
_entity_poly.pdbx_seq_one_letter_code
_entity_poly.pdbx_strand_id
1 'polypeptide(L)'
;MNIRFALDTIRGQLSGLKLSNEEYNFLITHLSPILLPDWFIKMLLDYPLIGVNFTLSEILDESDLGVDMEWLSPKQMVEEALEFYPGIVAIQLGYLPIGSCLIGSGDPYFLKMTLDNDDPSLVRIPHDILDENEKIDESEIEQVCFSLSHFFESCQID
;
A
#
# COMPACT_ATOMS: atom_id res chain seq x y z
N MET A 1 9.01 -8.26 13.47
CA MET A 1 8.29 -9.38 12.86
C MET A 1 8.47 -9.36 11.36
N ASN A 2 8.57 -10.52 10.77
CA ASN A 2 8.78 -10.66 9.34
C ASN A 2 7.42 -10.67 8.61
N ILE A 3 7.32 -9.92 7.51
CA ILE A 3 6.11 -9.88 6.68
C ILE A 3 5.74 -11.27 6.18
N ARG A 4 6.71 -12.10 5.80
CA ARG A 4 6.46 -13.46 5.33
C ARG A 4 5.79 -14.32 6.38
N PHE A 5 6.20 -14.21 7.63
CA PHE A 5 5.57 -14.95 8.72
C PHE A 5 4.09 -14.56 8.86
N ALA A 6 3.80 -13.28 8.82
CA ALA A 6 2.43 -12.78 8.90
C ALA A 6 1.60 -13.26 7.70
N LEU A 7 2.14 -13.19 6.49
CA LEU A 7 1.44 -13.63 5.28
C LEU A 7 1.24 -15.15 5.24
N ASP A 8 2.21 -15.92 5.70
CA ASP A 8 2.07 -17.39 5.76
C ASP A 8 0.91 -17.78 6.66
N THR A 9 0.69 -17.05 7.74
CA THR A 9 -0.42 -17.30 8.67
C THR A 9 -1.79 -17.11 8.01
N ILE A 10 -1.91 -16.16 7.08
CA ILE A 10 -3.17 -15.85 6.39
C ILE A 10 -3.23 -16.35 4.96
N ARG A 11 -2.21 -17.06 4.49
CA ARG A 11 -2.08 -17.49 3.09
C ARG A 11 -3.34 -18.16 2.55
N GLY A 12 -3.94 -19.03 3.34
CA GLY A 12 -5.13 -19.77 2.94
C GLY A 12 -6.38 -18.92 2.73
N GLN A 13 -6.36 -17.67 3.21
CA GLN A 13 -7.46 -16.74 3.05
C GLN A 13 -7.26 -15.80 1.85
N LEU A 14 -6.04 -15.76 1.30
CA LEU A 14 -5.72 -14.88 0.18
C LEU A 14 -6.25 -15.49 -1.12
N SER A 15 -7.21 -14.83 -1.74
CA SER A 15 -7.87 -15.30 -2.97
C SER A 15 -7.62 -14.39 -4.18
N GLY A 16 -6.62 -13.54 -4.09
CA GLY A 16 -6.25 -12.61 -5.15
C GLY A 16 -5.37 -13.24 -6.22
N LEU A 17 -4.64 -12.40 -6.92
CA LEU A 17 -3.71 -12.79 -7.97
C LEU A 17 -2.27 -12.53 -7.55
N LYS A 18 -1.35 -13.38 -8.00
CA LYS A 18 0.08 -13.14 -7.90
C LYS A 18 0.54 -12.28 -9.05
N LEU A 19 1.63 -11.56 -8.84
CA LEU A 19 2.26 -10.76 -9.89
C LEU A 19 2.74 -11.67 -11.01
N SER A 20 2.38 -11.33 -12.27
CA SER A 20 2.90 -12.02 -13.46
C SER A 20 4.23 -11.40 -13.91
N ASN A 21 4.95 -12.12 -14.79
CA ASN A 21 6.19 -11.58 -15.37
C ASN A 21 5.94 -10.31 -16.20
N GLU A 22 4.84 -10.26 -16.94
CA GLU A 22 4.46 -9.08 -17.72
C GLU A 22 4.19 -7.89 -16.80
N GLU A 23 3.46 -8.12 -15.71
CA GLU A 23 3.16 -7.08 -14.72
C GLU A 23 4.41 -6.63 -13.99
N TYR A 24 5.33 -7.54 -13.67
CA TYR A 24 6.62 -7.18 -13.09
C TYR A 24 7.38 -6.23 -14.02
N ASN A 25 7.50 -6.58 -15.30
CA ASN A 25 8.17 -5.74 -16.30
C ASN A 25 7.49 -4.37 -16.45
N PHE A 26 6.18 -4.34 -16.38
CA PHE A 26 5.40 -3.11 -16.41
C PHE A 26 5.74 -2.20 -15.21
N LEU A 27 5.79 -2.77 -14.00
CA LEU A 27 6.12 -1.99 -12.80
C LEU A 27 7.53 -1.40 -12.88
N ILE A 28 8.54 -2.21 -13.21
CA ILE A 28 9.92 -1.73 -13.23
C ILE A 28 10.19 -0.73 -14.37
N THR A 29 9.36 -0.75 -15.42
CA THR A 29 9.45 0.21 -16.52
C THR A 29 8.90 1.58 -16.11
N HIS A 30 7.88 1.62 -15.26
CA HIS A 30 7.16 2.86 -14.94
C HIS A 30 7.52 3.46 -13.58
N LEU A 31 8.01 2.66 -12.63
CA LEU A 31 8.29 3.14 -11.27
C LEU A 31 9.78 3.04 -10.94
N SER A 32 10.24 3.96 -10.09
CA SER A 32 11.61 3.99 -9.61
C SER A 32 11.97 2.73 -8.82
N PRO A 33 13.20 2.18 -8.95
CA PRO A 33 13.66 1.04 -8.16
C PRO A 33 13.55 1.24 -6.65
N ILE A 34 13.64 2.48 -6.17
CA ILE A 34 13.52 2.80 -4.72
C ILE A 34 12.13 2.46 -4.19
N LEU A 35 11.10 2.60 -5.05
CA LEU A 35 9.72 2.28 -4.69
C LEU A 35 9.43 0.78 -4.76
N LEU A 36 10.30 0.01 -5.43
CA LEU A 36 10.10 -1.40 -5.71
C LEU A 36 11.28 -2.24 -5.20
N PRO A 37 11.52 -2.26 -3.87
CA PRO A 37 12.59 -3.09 -3.34
C PRO A 37 12.32 -4.58 -3.58
N ASP A 38 13.38 -5.38 -3.58
CA ASP A 38 13.29 -6.81 -3.87
C ASP A 38 12.27 -7.54 -2.99
N TRP A 39 12.21 -7.21 -1.71
CA TRP A 39 11.28 -7.88 -0.79
C TRP A 39 9.82 -7.63 -1.19
N PHE A 40 9.51 -6.44 -1.69
CA PHE A 40 8.15 -6.08 -2.12
C PHE A 40 7.75 -6.88 -3.37
N ILE A 41 8.64 -6.92 -4.36
CA ILE A 41 8.41 -7.70 -5.59
C ILE A 41 8.25 -9.18 -5.26
N LYS A 42 9.11 -9.74 -4.42
CA LYS A 42 9.01 -11.15 -3.99
C LYS A 42 7.69 -11.44 -3.28
N MET A 43 7.24 -10.51 -2.46
CA MET A 43 5.94 -10.63 -1.78
C MET A 43 4.81 -10.76 -2.79
N LEU A 44 4.79 -9.90 -3.81
CA LEU A 44 3.75 -9.95 -4.85
C LEU A 44 3.87 -11.17 -5.76
N LEU A 45 5.06 -11.72 -5.96
CA LEU A 45 5.27 -12.95 -6.72
C LEU A 45 4.83 -14.19 -5.96
N ASP A 46 5.01 -14.21 -4.64
CA ASP A 46 4.80 -15.40 -3.81
C ASP A 46 3.39 -15.49 -3.21
N TYR A 47 2.72 -14.36 -3.01
CA TYR A 47 1.41 -14.31 -2.35
C TYR A 47 0.34 -13.70 -3.25
N PRO A 48 -0.86 -14.29 -3.32
CA PRO A 48 -1.94 -13.79 -4.18
C PRO A 48 -2.67 -12.61 -3.53
N LEU A 49 -2.00 -11.47 -3.43
CA LEU A 49 -2.49 -10.27 -2.77
C LEU A 49 -3.35 -9.37 -3.66
N ILE A 50 -3.05 -9.34 -4.97
CA ILE A 50 -3.69 -8.38 -5.90
C ILE A 50 -5.19 -8.65 -5.97
N GLY A 51 -5.98 -7.62 -5.67
CA GLY A 51 -7.44 -7.70 -5.67
C GLY A 51 -8.05 -8.19 -4.37
N VAL A 52 -7.25 -8.55 -3.37
CA VAL A 52 -7.76 -8.98 -2.06
C VAL A 52 -8.32 -7.78 -1.31
N ASN A 53 -9.47 -7.98 -0.67
CA ASN A 53 -10.08 -6.98 0.19
C ASN A 53 -9.68 -7.21 1.64
N PHE A 54 -9.04 -6.21 2.24
CA PHE A 54 -8.60 -6.20 3.63
C PHE A 54 -9.41 -5.19 4.44
N THR A 55 -9.85 -5.60 5.62
CA THR A 55 -10.52 -4.70 6.56
C THR A 55 -9.74 -4.66 7.87
N LEU A 56 -9.79 -3.50 8.53
CA LEU A 56 -9.22 -3.29 9.85
C LEU A 56 -10.19 -2.46 10.68
N SER A 57 -10.47 -2.90 11.90
CA SER A 57 -11.39 -2.16 12.77
C SER A 57 -10.80 -0.80 13.17
N GLU A 58 -11.68 0.14 13.50
CA GLU A 58 -11.30 1.48 13.94
C GLU A 58 -10.35 1.45 15.16
N ILE A 59 -10.54 0.48 16.04
CA ILE A 59 -9.71 0.34 17.25
C ILE A 59 -8.27 -0.02 16.92
N LEU A 60 -8.06 -0.79 15.85
CA LEU A 60 -6.73 -1.27 15.44
C LEU A 60 -6.04 -0.33 14.45
N ASP A 61 -6.78 0.58 13.86
CA ASP A 61 -6.26 1.62 12.96
C ASP A 61 -5.77 2.80 13.80
N GLU A 62 -4.48 3.13 13.69
CA GLU A 62 -3.90 4.25 14.46
C GLU A 62 -4.52 5.59 14.10
N SER A 63 -5.14 5.71 12.91
CA SER A 63 -5.87 6.93 12.51
C SER A 63 -7.32 6.97 13.02
N ASP A 64 -7.79 5.92 13.69
CA ASP A 64 -9.14 5.79 14.25
C ASP A 64 -10.29 5.71 13.22
N LEU A 65 -9.98 5.58 11.93
CA LEU A 65 -10.99 5.59 10.85
C LEU A 65 -11.42 4.19 10.39
N GLY A 66 -10.58 3.19 10.65
CA GLY A 66 -10.77 1.85 10.11
C GLY A 66 -10.29 1.74 8.66
N VAL A 67 -10.15 0.52 8.17
CA VAL A 67 -9.69 0.23 6.82
C VAL A 67 -10.69 -0.66 6.11
N ASP A 68 -11.00 -0.33 4.86
CA ASP A 68 -11.67 -1.19 3.90
C ASP A 68 -10.97 -0.97 2.56
N MET A 69 -10.03 -1.84 2.25
CA MET A 69 -9.04 -1.60 1.21
C MET A 69 -8.94 -2.79 0.25
N GLU A 70 -8.92 -2.50 -1.04
CA GLU A 70 -8.56 -3.48 -2.05
C GLU A 70 -7.10 -3.28 -2.48
N TRP A 71 -6.31 -4.36 -2.47
CA TRP A 71 -4.92 -4.31 -2.93
C TRP A 71 -4.88 -4.05 -4.44
N LEU A 72 -4.13 -3.04 -4.84
CA LEU A 72 -4.09 -2.57 -6.23
C LEU A 72 -3.41 -3.56 -7.17
N SER A 73 -3.90 -3.62 -8.42
CA SER A 73 -3.17 -4.24 -9.51
C SER A 73 -1.97 -3.36 -9.90
N PRO A 74 -0.97 -3.92 -10.60
CA PRO A 74 0.16 -3.12 -11.08
C PRO A 74 -0.25 -1.92 -11.92
N LYS A 75 -1.24 -2.09 -12.79
CA LYS A 75 -1.78 -0.99 -13.60
C LYS A 75 -2.34 0.13 -12.71
N GLN A 76 -3.13 -0.23 -11.72
CA GLN A 76 -3.71 0.73 -10.77
C GLN A 76 -2.63 1.42 -9.93
N MET A 77 -1.59 0.68 -9.51
CA MET A 77 -0.47 1.27 -8.78
C MET A 77 0.23 2.35 -9.58
N VAL A 78 0.48 2.09 -10.87
CA VAL A 78 1.10 3.06 -11.77
C VAL A 78 0.19 4.26 -12.01
N GLU A 79 -1.10 4.03 -12.23
CA GLU A 79 -2.08 5.11 -12.42
C GLU A 79 -2.13 6.02 -11.17
N GLU A 80 -2.23 5.45 -9.98
CA GLU A 80 -2.25 6.22 -8.74
C GLU A 80 -0.95 7.00 -8.52
N ALA A 81 0.18 6.42 -8.90
CA ALA A 81 1.49 7.02 -8.70
C ALA A 81 1.78 8.15 -9.70
N LEU A 82 1.32 8.03 -10.94
CA LEU A 82 1.74 8.90 -12.03
C LEU A 82 0.64 9.79 -12.61
N GLU A 83 -0.64 9.45 -12.40
CA GLU A 83 -1.75 10.14 -13.05
C GLU A 83 -2.70 10.83 -12.08
N PHE A 84 -2.71 10.46 -10.82
CA PHE A 84 -3.66 10.99 -9.83
C PHE A 84 -2.98 11.63 -8.63
N TYR A 85 -3.63 12.62 -8.04
CA TYR A 85 -3.23 13.19 -6.77
C TYR A 85 -3.90 12.41 -5.63
N PRO A 86 -3.24 12.24 -4.49
CA PRO A 86 -1.94 12.80 -4.10
C PRO A 86 -0.73 11.96 -4.58
N GLY A 87 -0.94 10.85 -5.27
CA GLY A 87 0.11 9.91 -5.65
C GLY A 87 1.26 10.55 -6.41
N ILE A 88 0.96 11.44 -7.37
CA ILE A 88 1.98 12.12 -8.19
C ILE A 88 3.04 12.82 -7.32
N VAL A 89 2.62 13.41 -6.21
CA VAL A 89 3.51 14.08 -5.27
C VAL A 89 4.08 13.10 -4.26
N ALA A 90 3.25 12.19 -3.77
CA ALA A 90 3.62 11.25 -2.72
C ALA A 90 4.76 10.29 -3.11
N ILE A 91 4.81 9.84 -4.38
CA ILE A 91 5.88 8.95 -4.83
C ILE A 91 7.26 9.60 -4.75
N GLN A 92 7.33 10.91 -4.91
CA GLN A 92 8.59 11.66 -4.80
C GLN A 92 9.11 11.67 -3.37
N LEU A 93 8.23 11.47 -2.41
CA LEU A 93 8.55 11.37 -0.99
C LEU A 93 8.77 9.93 -0.53
N GLY A 94 8.69 8.96 -1.43
CA GLY A 94 8.90 7.55 -1.13
C GLY A 94 7.65 6.77 -0.76
N TYR A 95 6.46 7.32 -0.99
CA TYR A 95 5.20 6.62 -0.72
C TYR A 95 4.73 5.89 -1.97
N LEU A 96 4.59 4.56 -1.86
CA LEU A 96 4.12 3.70 -2.95
C LEU A 96 2.63 3.38 -2.74
N PRO A 97 1.74 3.70 -3.71
CA PRO A 97 0.34 3.34 -3.58
C PRO A 97 0.15 1.82 -3.68
N ILE A 98 -0.57 1.23 -2.74
CA ILE A 98 -0.82 -0.22 -2.70
C ILE A 98 -2.30 -0.58 -2.53
N GLY A 99 -3.13 0.36 -2.13
CA GLY A 99 -4.53 0.05 -1.85
C GLY A 99 -5.48 1.17 -2.22
N SER A 100 -6.68 0.78 -2.68
CA SER A 100 -7.78 1.71 -2.88
C SER A 100 -8.76 1.60 -1.72
N CYS A 101 -9.33 2.74 -1.30
CA CYS A 101 -10.36 2.76 -0.29
C CYS A 101 -11.71 2.39 -0.90
N LEU A 102 -12.42 1.42 -0.31
CA LEU A 102 -13.70 0.95 -0.82
C LEU A 102 -14.89 1.67 -0.20
N ILE A 103 -14.63 2.48 0.84
CA ILE A 103 -15.66 3.23 1.55
C ILE A 103 -15.19 4.66 1.82
N GLY A 104 -16.12 5.53 2.24
CA GLY A 104 -15.81 6.85 2.75
C GLY A 104 -15.19 7.78 1.73
N SER A 105 -14.06 8.35 2.09
CA SER A 105 -13.38 9.39 1.33
C SER A 105 -12.81 8.91 0.00
N GLY A 106 -12.53 7.61 -0.13
CA GLY A 106 -11.80 7.07 -1.27
C GLY A 106 -10.30 7.41 -1.27
N ASP A 107 -9.76 7.83 -0.14
CA ASP A 107 -8.34 8.17 -0.03
C ASP A 107 -7.46 6.93 -0.18
N PRO A 108 -6.42 6.97 -1.03
CA PRO A 108 -5.59 5.79 -1.28
C PRO A 108 -4.66 5.47 -0.11
N TYR A 109 -4.24 4.20 -0.07
CA TYR A 109 -3.30 3.69 0.92
C TYR A 109 -1.92 3.51 0.31
N PHE A 110 -0.89 3.85 1.08
CA PHE A 110 0.49 3.85 0.64
C PHE A 110 1.39 3.14 1.64
N LEU A 111 2.55 2.65 1.15
CA LEU A 111 3.65 2.20 1.99
C LEU A 111 4.77 3.22 1.93
N LYS A 112 5.33 3.57 3.10
CA LYS A 112 6.50 4.45 3.17
C LYS A 112 7.76 3.65 2.87
N MET A 113 8.20 3.68 1.61
CA MET A 113 9.39 2.94 1.17
C MET A 113 10.67 3.67 1.54
N THR A 114 11.59 2.95 2.16
CA THR A 114 12.94 3.43 2.44
C THR A 114 13.93 2.29 2.18
N LEU A 115 15.19 2.62 1.94
CA LEU A 115 16.21 1.62 1.59
C LEU A 115 16.50 0.62 2.71
N ASP A 116 16.33 1.05 3.96
CA ASP A 116 16.76 0.28 5.13
C ASP A 116 15.60 -0.43 5.85
N ASN A 117 14.38 -0.26 5.38
CA ASN A 117 13.21 -0.80 6.07
C ASN A 117 12.45 -1.79 5.16
N ASP A 118 12.46 -3.06 5.54
CA ASP A 118 11.74 -4.12 4.85
C ASP A 118 10.36 -4.42 5.47
N ASP A 119 9.91 -3.57 6.38
CA ASP A 119 8.58 -3.68 7.01
C ASP A 119 7.99 -2.28 7.22
N PRO A 120 7.61 -1.60 6.14
CA PRO A 120 7.22 -0.19 6.19
C PRO A 120 5.86 0.06 6.82
N SER A 121 5.66 1.31 7.25
CA SER A 121 4.36 1.78 7.72
C SER A 121 3.34 1.78 6.59
N LEU A 122 2.10 1.43 6.92
CA LEU A 122 0.94 1.61 6.06
C LEU A 122 0.28 2.93 6.44
N VAL A 123 0.06 3.78 5.45
CA VAL A 123 -0.52 5.11 5.66
C VAL A 123 -1.68 5.36 4.69
N ARG A 124 -2.54 6.29 5.05
CA ARG A 124 -3.58 6.85 4.19
C ARG A 124 -3.21 8.30 3.90
N ILE A 125 -3.26 8.69 2.64
CA ILE A 125 -2.97 10.07 2.26
C ILE A 125 -4.24 10.71 1.72
N PRO A 126 -4.84 11.69 2.46
CA PRO A 126 -6.06 12.35 2.02
C PRO A 126 -5.90 13.10 0.70
N HIS A 127 -6.96 13.13 -0.13
CA HIS A 127 -6.97 13.84 -1.40
C HIS A 127 -6.65 15.32 -1.27
N ASP A 128 -7.13 15.94 -0.19
CA ASP A 128 -7.06 17.37 0.04
C ASP A 128 -5.84 17.79 0.85
N ILE A 129 -4.87 16.88 1.01
CA ILE A 129 -3.66 17.15 1.79
C ILE A 129 -2.74 18.19 1.13
N LEU A 130 -2.84 18.31 -0.21
CA LEU A 130 -1.96 19.21 -0.96
C LEU A 130 -2.25 20.66 -0.62
N ASP A 131 -1.17 21.42 -0.36
CA ASP A 131 -1.28 22.86 -0.17
C ASP A 131 -1.43 23.56 -1.55
N GLU A 132 -1.54 24.90 -1.54
CA GLU A 132 -1.68 25.71 -2.75
C GLU A 132 -0.48 25.63 -3.69
N ASN A 133 0.67 25.11 -3.22
CA ASN A 133 1.88 24.88 -4.00
C ASN A 133 2.02 23.42 -4.45
N GLU A 134 0.97 22.62 -4.31
CA GLU A 134 0.95 21.18 -4.62
C GLU A 134 2.00 20.38 -3.84
N LYS A 135 2.22 20.73 -2.58
CA LYS A 135 3.14 20.04 -1.67
C LYS A 135 2.38 19.34 -0.56
N ILE A 136 2.94 18.23 -0.10
CA ILE A 136 2.40 17.47 1.02
C ILE A 136 3.14 17.83 2.30
N ASP A 137 2.39 18.20 3.32
CA ASP A 137 2.88 18.24 4.69
C ASP A 137 2.77 16.83 5.26
N GLU A 138 3.90 16.14 5.43
CA GLU A 138 3.91 14.75 5.88
C GLU A 138 3.30 14.57 7.27
N SER A 139 3.22 15.63 8.09
CA SER A 139 2.55 15.57 9.39
C SER A 139 1.04 15.36 9.29
N GLU A 140 0.45 15.66 8.14
CA GLU A 140 -0.97 15.48 7.87
C GLU A 140 -1.30 14.09 7.32
N ILE A 141 -0.29 13.28 7.00
CA ILE A 141 -0.49 11.91 6.53
C ILE A 141 -0.98 11.05 7.70
N GLU A 142 -2.01 10.25 7.44
CA GLU A 142 -2.64 9.43 8.47
C GLU A 142 -1.96 8.05 8.55
N GLN A 143 -1.26 7.79 9.65
CA GLN A 143 -0.67 6.47 9.86
C GLN A 143 -1.75 5.48 10.26
N VAL A 144 -1.85 4.38 9.52
CA VAL A 144 -2.80 3.29 9.78
C VAL A 144 -2.16 2.21 10.66
N CYS A 145 -0.99 1.72 10.25
CA CYS A 145 -0.21 0.75 11.01
C CYS A 145 1.28 1.09 10.94
N PHE A 146 1.98 0.94 12.04
CA PHE A 146 3.41 1.23 12.10
C PHE A 146 4.26 0.27 11.26
N SER A 147 3.72 -0.90 10.90
CA SER A 147 4.38 -1.85 10.01
C SER A 147 3.37 -2.65 9.19
N LEU A 148 3.77 -3.07 8.00
CA LEU A 148 2.95 -3.88 7.12
C LEU A 148 2.70 -5.26 7.73
N SER A 149 3.68 -5.85 8.40
CA SER A 149 3.50 -7.13 9.09
C SER A 149 2.41 -7.05 10.15
N HIS A 150 2.39 -5.97 10.93
CA HIS A 150 1.36 -5.76 11.94
C HIS A 150 -0.03 -5.62 11.31
N PHE A 151 -0.12 -4.93 10.16
CA PHE A 151 -1.36 -4.84 9.42
C PHE A 151 -1.88 -6.24 9.03
N PHE A 152 -1.02 -7.07 8.44
CA PHE A 152 -1.43 -8.43 8.05
C PHE A 152 -1.82 -9.32 9.23
N GLU A 153 -1.20 -9.11 10.40
CA GLU A 153 -1.56 -9.84 11.61
C GLU A 153 -2.93 -9.45 12.18
N SER A 154 -3.31 -8.19 11.97
CA SER A 154 -4.48 -7.59 12.63
C SER A 154 -5.70 -7.50 11.74
N CYS A 155 -5.52 -7.55 10.42
CA CYS A 155 -6.61 -7.37 9.45
C CYS A 155 -7.51 -8.60 9.35
N GLN A 156 -8.69 -8.37 8.76
CA GLN A 156 -9.59 -9.42 8.31
C GLN A 156 -9.62 -9.39 6.78
N ILE A 157 -9.90 -10.54 6.18
CA ILE A 157 -9.94 -10.71 4.72
C ILE A 157 -11.34 -11.15 4.35
N ASP A 158 -11.94 -10.42 3.40
CA ASP A 158 -13.27 -10.74 2.84
C ASP A 158 -13.16 -11.66 1.64
#